data_cf81d3e241535ec03ea093c16bcc210d
#
_entry.id   cf81d3e241535ec03ea093c16bcc210d
#
_cell.length_a   1.000
_cell.length_b   1.000
_cell.length_c   1.000
_cell.angle_alpha   90.00
_cell.angle_beta   90.00
_cell.angle_gamma   90.00
#
_symmetry.space_group_name_H-M   'P 1'
#
loop_
_entity.id
_entity.type
_entity.pdbx_description
1 polymer ?
#
loop_
_entity_poly.entity_id
_entity_poly.type
_entity_poly.pdbx_seq_one_letter_code
_entity_poly.pdbx_strand_id
1 'polypeptide(L)'
;MSTGPVRRSTEALGDDAVTAATGKPRAAWFALLDAEDAAAWSHRDIATWLVERQGVDGWWAQSLTVAYEQERGLRAPGQRADGTYEVSPSRSVGGTLDQVRGLLLDDDARARWLDGALAEVRAGERSVVVGATPRTIALAWPPGAVGAPADRPGRVALTLYQARAADGSPSGKVRVAAVVRGLRSPDDVAPLKAFWSARLAAFATLVAERVT
;
A
#
# COMPACT_ATOMS: atom_id res chain seq x y z
N MET A 1 -9.78 3.76 -17.74
CA MET A 1 -8.55 4.11 -16.99
C MET A 1 -7.73 2.84 -16.88
N SER A 2 -6.60 2.83 -17.56
CA SER A 2 -5.75 1.65 -17.71
C SER A 2 -5.13 1.26 -16.37
N THR A 3 -5.51 0.12 -15.82
CA THR A 3 -4.75 -0.57 -14.78
C THR A 3 -3.56 -1.25 -15.47
N GLY A 4 -2.49 -0.49 -15.68
CA GLY A 4 -1.26 -1.07 -16.17
C GLY A 4 -0.77 -2.17 -15.23
N PRO A 5 -0.07 -3.18 -15.75
CA PRO A 5 0.52 -4.25 -14.94
C PRO A 5 1.43 -3.65 -13.86
N VAL A 6 1.50 -4.30 -12.70
CA VAL A 6 2.44 -3.94 -11.63
C VAL A 6 3.85 -4.02 -12.22
N ARG A 7 4.51 -2.87 -12.40
CA ARG A 7 5.86 -2.82 -12.96
C ARG A 7 6.83 -3.51 -12.02
N ARG A 8 7.75 -4.28 -12.57
CA ARG A 8 8.90 -4.79 -11.82
C ARG A 8 9.67 -3.59 -11.26
N SER A 9 10.24 -3.73 -10.08
CA SER A 9 11.09 -2.69 -9.47
C SER A 9 12.26 -2.30 -10.40
N THR A 10 12.72 -3.25 -11.22
CA THR A 10 13.72 -3.06 -12.27
C THR A 10 13.31 -2.08 -13.37
N GLU A 11 12.01 -1.91 -13.62
CA GLU A 11 11.48 -1.01 -14.65
C GLU A 11 11.21 0.41 -14.12
N ALA A 12 11.13 0.56 -12.79
CA ALA A 12 10.80 1.84 -12.15
C ALA A 12 12.01 2.76 -11.97
N LEU A 13 13.23 2.19 -11.87
CA LEU A 13 14.49 2.92 -11.73
C LEU A 13 15.35 2.60 -12.95
N GLY A 14 15.61 3.61 -13.77
CA GLY A 14 16.50 3.47 -14.92
C GLY A 14 17.90 2.97 -14.52
N ASP A 15 18.52 2.16 -15.36
CA ASP A 15 19.85 1.57 -15.11
C ASP A 15 20.94 2.63 -14.95
N ASP A 16 20.78 3.77 -15.64
CA ASP A 16 21.65 4.95 -15.50
C ASP A 16 21.62 5.53 -14.07
N ALA A 17 20.44 5.60 -13.45
CA ALA A 17 20.30 6.09 -12.09
C ALA A 17 20.95 5.13 -11.09
N VAL A 18 20.83 3.83 -11.30
CA VAL A 18 21.51 2.81 -10.49
C VAL A 18 23.01 2.96 -10.62
N THR A 19 23.53 3.06 -11.82
CA THR A 19 24.97 3.20 -12.10
C THR A 19 25.53 4.48 -11.47
N ALA A 20 24.85 5.60 -11.63
CA ALA A 20 25.28 6.88 -11.05
C ALA A 20 25.35 6.85 -9.53
N ALA A 21 24.40 6.17 -8.87
CA ALA A 21 24.33 6.13 -7.42
C ALA A 21 25.18 5.05 -6.77
N THR A 22 25.42 3.92 -7.46
CA THR A 22 26.09 2.75 -6.88
C THR A 22 27.43 2.39 -7.53
N GLY A 23 27.82 3.12 -8.59
CA GLY A 23 29.06 2.93 -9.30
C GLY A 23 29.09 1.74 -10.28
N LYS A 24 28.02 0.93 -10.33
CA LYS A 24 27.91 -0.22 -11.24
C LYS A 24 26.49 -0.36 -11.80
N PRO A 25 26.35 -0.84 -13.06
CA PRO A 25 25.03 -1.17 -13.60
C PRO A 25 24.44 -2.37 -12.87
N ARG A 26 23.12 -2.47 -12.90
CA ARG A 26 22.35 -3.53 -12.21
C ARG A 26 22.82 -4.94 -12.55
N ALA A 27 23.11 -5.20 -13.82
CA ALA A 27 23.60 -6.50 -14.26
C ALA A 27 24.93 -6.91 -13.57
N ALA A 28 25.84 -5.94 -13.34
CA ALA A 28 27.09 -6.19 -12.62
C ALA A 28 26.85 -6.50 -11.14
N TRP A 29 25.86 -5.84 -10.50
CA TRP A 29 25.45 -6.17 -9.14
C TRP A 29 24.86 -7.56 -9.05
N PHE A 30 24.03 -7.96 -10.01
CA PHE A 30 23.43 -9.29 -10.05
C PHE A 30 24.50 -10.38 -10.25
N ALA A 31 25.47 -10.14 -11.11
CA ALA A 31 26.59 -11.08 -11.29
C ALA A 31 27.43 -11.26 -10.01
N LEU A 32 27.63 -10.20 -9.24
CA LEU A 32 28.31 -10.29 -7.92
C LEU A 32 27.49 -11.10 -6.91
N LEU A 33 26.17 -10.85 -6.85
CA LEU A 33 25.29 -11.62 -5.96
C LEU A 33 25.19 -13.08 -6.36
N ASP A 34 25.16 -13.38 -7.66
CA ASP A 34 25.18 -14.76 -8.15
C ASP A 34 26.50 -15.48 -7.83
N ALA A 35 27.64 -14.78 -7.88
CA ALA A 35 28.93 -15.36 -7.54
C ALA A 35 29.05 -15.71 -6.04
N GLU A 36 28.23 -15.11 -5.19
CA GLU A 36 28.13 -15.39 -3.75
C GLU A 36 27.00 -16.37 -3.43
N ASP A 37 26.36 -16.98 -4.42
CA ASP A 37 25.18 -17.84 -4.25
C ASP A 37 24.02 -17.17 -3.48
N ALA A 38 23.88 -15.86 -3.63
CA ALA A 38 22.92 -15.05 -2.87
C ALA A 38 21.44 -15.38 -3.16
N ALA A 39 21.16 -16.16 -4.19
CA ALA A 39 19.80 -16.67 -4.43
C ALA A 39 19.27 -17.54 -3.28
N ALA A 40 20.16 -18.13 -2.47
CA ALA A 40 19.80 -18.89 -1.28
C ALA A 40 19.71 -18.03 0.01
N TRP A 41 20.04 -16.74 -0.06
CA TRP A 41 20.06 -15.86 1.10
C TRP A 41 18.69 -15.27 1.40
N SER A 42 18.49 -14.82 2.65
CA SER A 42 17.32 -14.02 2.97
C SER A 42 17.44 -12.60 2.36
N HIS A 43 16.30 -11.94 2.15
CA HIS A 43 16.26 -10.53 1.73
C HIS A 43 17.18 -9.63 2.57
N ARG A 44 17.17 -9.85 3.88
CA ARG A 44 17.98 -9.10 4.82
C ARG A 44 19.48 -9.32 4.59
N ASP A 45 19.89 -10.55 4.37
CA ASP A 45 21.30 -10.90 4.21
C ASP A 45 21.85 -10.31 2.90
N ILE A 46 21.08 -10.34 1.81
CA ILE A 46 21.43 -9.68 0.54
C ILE A 46 21.63 -8.17 0.76
N ALA A 47 20.65 -7.52 1.38
CA ALA A 47 20.71 -6.07 1.63
C ALA A 47 21.87 -5.71 2.55
N THR A 48 22.11 -6.49 3.61
CA THR A 48 23.24 -6.30 4.54
C THR A 48 24.57 -6.45 3.83
N TRP A 49 24.73 -7.48 2.98
CA TRP A 49 25.95 -7.69 2.21
C TRP A 49 26.25 -6.52 1.28
N LEU A 50 25.22 -6.00 0.58
CA LEU A 50 25.35 -4.82 -0.29
C LEU A 50 25.81 -3.58 0.48
N VAL A 51 25.28 -3.36 1.69
CA VAL A 51 25.67 -2.21 2.53
C VAL A 51 27.06 -2.41 3.13
N GLU A 52 27.27 -3.51 3.84
CA GLU A 52 28.44 -3.68 4.70
C GLU A 52 29.69 -4.12 3.92
N ARG A 53 29.52 -4.93 2.86
CA ARG A 53 30.66 -5.45 2.08
C ARG A 53 30.94 -4.64 0.83
N GLN A 54 29.90 -4.03 0.24
CA GLN A 54 30.03 -3.32 -1.05
C GLN A 54 29.91 -1.81 -0.89
N GLY A 55 29.54 -1.29 0.31
CA GLY A 55 29.41 0.14 0.58
C GLY A 55 28.24 0.82 -0.14
N VAL A 56 27.23 0.05 -0.59
CA VAL A 56 26.04 0.59 -1.24
C VAL A 56 25.15 1.28 -0.22
N ASP A 57 24.65 2.50 -0.53
CA ASP A 57 23.68 3.19 0.31
C ASP A 57 22.46 2.32 0.61
N GLY A 58 21.94 2.39 1.83
CA GLY A 58 20.90 1.50 2.31
C GLY A 58 19.62 1.51 1.46
N TRP A 59 19.21 2.66 0.92
CA TRP A 59 18.05 2.74 0.04
C TRP A 59 18.29 2.01 -1.30
N TRP A 60 19.50 2.20 -1.88
CA TRP A 60 19.89 1.52 -3.10
C TRP A 60 20.10 0.03 -2.90
N ALA A 61 20.65 -0.38 -1.75
CA ALA A 61 20.79 -1.79 -1.39
C ALA A 61 19.42 -2.50 -1.33
N GLN A 62 18.42 -1.88 -0.70
CA GLN A 62 17.05 -2.41 -0.71
C GLN A 62 16.47 -2.51 -2.12
N SER A 63 16.68 -1.49 -2.94
CA SER A 63 16.19 -1.47 -4.34
C SER A 63 16.84 -2.57 -5.18
N LEU A 64 18.17 -2.74 -5.09
CA LEU A 64 18.92 -3.79 -5.79
C LEU A 64 18.50 -5.18 -5.32
N THR A 65 18.30 -5.38 -4.01
CA THR A 65 17.84 -6.66 -3.44
C THR A 65 16.50 -7.07 -4.02
N VAL A 66 15.50 -6.15 -4.01
CA VAL A 66 14.19 -6.42 -4.59
C VAL A 66 14.28 -6.75 -6.08
N ALA A 67 15.10 -5.99 -6.81
CA ALA A 67 15.30 -6.19 -8.23
C ALA A 67 15.97 -7.55 -8.54
N TYR A 68 16.96 -7.94 -7.76
CA TYR A 68 17.63 -9.24 -7.86
C TYR A 68 16.67 -10.39 -7.57
N GLU A 69 15.91 -10.31 -6.47
CA GLU A 69 14.91 -11.32 -6.11
C GLU A 69 13.86 -11.49 -7.22
N GLN A 70 13.42 -10.39 -7.83
CA GLN A 70 12.46 -10.45 -8.94
C GLN A 70 13.05 -11.04 -10.21
N GLU A 71 14.29 -10.70 -10.54
CA GLU A 71 14.98 -11.24 -11.72
C GLU A 71 15.26 -12.73 -11.59
N ARG A 72 15.56 -13.23 -10.39
CA ARG A 72 15.78 -14.65 -10.10
C ARG A 72 14.49 -15.43 -9.79
N GLY A 73 13.31 -14.78 -9.88
CA GLY A 73 12.03 -15.43 -9.60
C GLY A 73 11.77 -15.77 -8.14
N LEU A 74 12.60 -15.25 -7.23
CA LEU A 74 12.46 -15.45 -5.78
C LEU A 74 11.34 -14.60 -5.20
N ARG A 75 10.89 -13.58 -5.92
CA ARG A 75 9.88 -12.62 -5.52
C ARG A 75 9.03 -12.19 -6.71
N ALA A 76 7.71 -12.26 -6.56
CA ALA A 76 6.81 -11.74 -7.57
C ALA A 76 6.74 -10.20 -7.55
N PRO A 77 6.43 -9.53 -8.68
CA PRO A 77 6.19 -8.09 -8.70
C PRO A 77 5.11 -7.67 -7.69
N GLY A 78 5.42 -6.65 -6.87
CA GLY A 78 4.51 -6.18 -5.82
C GLY A 78 4.47 -7.03 -4.55
N GLN A 79 5.14 -8.17 -4.51
CA GLN A 79 5.25 -9.01 -3.32
C GLN A 79 6.17 -8.34 -2.28
N ARG A 80 5.80 -8.43 -1.01
CA ARG A 80 6.58 -7.96 0.14
C ARG A 80 7.63 -9.01 0.55
N ALA A 81 8.59 -8.61 1.39
CA ALA A 81 9.62 -9.52 1.90
C ALA A 81 9.07 -10.71 2.72
N ASP A 82 7.89 -10.54 3.31
CA ASP A 82 7.19 -11.59 4.06
C ASP A 82 6.33 -12.52 3.16
N GLY A 83 6.47 -12.41 1.84
CA GLY A 83 5.72 -13.20 0.87
C GLY A 83 4.30 -12.72 0.61
N THR A 84 3.82 -11.69 1.31
CA THR A 84 2.46 -11.15 1.16
C THR A 84 2.41 -10.00 0.17
N TYR A 85 1.18 -9.56 -0.15
CA TYR A 85 0.93 -8.37 -0.95
C TYR A 85 0.19 -7.31 -0.14
N GLU A 86 0.25 -6.08 -0.61
CA GLU A 86 -0.44 -4.93 -0.02
C GLU A 86 -1.11 -4.10 -1.10
N VAL A 87 -2.27 -3.52 -0.80
CA VAL A 87 -2.87 -2.45 -1.59
C VAL A 87 -3.02 -1.21 -0.73
N SER A 88 -2.76 -0.05 -1.33
CA SER A 88 -2.82 1.23 -0.62
C SER A 88 -3.34 2.35 -1.55
N PRO A 89 -4.54 2.22 -2.13
CA PRO A 89 -5.13 3.32 -2.86
C PRO A 89 -5.37 4.50 -1.93
N SER A 90 -5.24 5.72 -2.47
CA SER A 90 -5.45 6.93 -1.70
C SER A 90 -6.21 7.99 -2.49
N ARG A 91 -6.88 8.89 -1.79
CA ARG A 91 -7.60 10.04 -2.35
C ARG A 91 -7.51 11.23 -1.43
N SER A 92 -7.39 12.43 -2.01
CA SER A 92 -7.49 13.67 -1.27
C SER A 92 -8.95 14.11 -1.20
N VAL A 93 -9.37 14.54 -0.01
CA VAL A 93 -10.70 15.08 0.30
C VAL A 93 -10.55 16.47 0.90
N GLY A 94 -11.57 17.31 0.80
CA GLY A 94 -11.61 18.63 1.46
C GLY A 94 -11.78 18.50 2.97
N GLY A 95 -11.44 19.55 3.71
CA GLY A 95 -11.66 19.65 5.14
C GLY A 95 -10.40 19.54 6.00
N THR A 96 -10.59 19.61 7.29
CA THR A 96 -9.54 19.43 8.31
C THR A 96 -9.40 17.94 8.67
N LEU A 97 -8.27 17.60 9.29
CA LEU A 97 -8.01 16.24 9.77
C LEU A 97 -9.13 15.75 10.71
N ASP A 98 -9.58 16.62 11.63
CA ASP A 98 -10.60 16.29 12.63
C ASP A 98 -11.99 16.07 11.99
N GLN A 99 -12.38 16.91 11.00
CA GLN A 99 -13.61 16.73 10.26
C GLN A 99 -13.64 15.39 9.51
N VAL A 100 -12.58 15.09 8.74
CA VAL A 100 -12.47 13.85 7.98
C VAL A 100 -12.42 12.63 8.91
N ARG A 101 -11.67 12.74 10.01
CA ARG A 101 -11.60 11.70 11.03
C ARG A 101 -12.94 11.47 11.71
N GLY A 102 -13.65 12.53 12.04
CA GLY A 102 -15.00 12.48 12.64
C GLY A 102 -15.96 11.68 11.78
N LEU A 103 -16.01 11.93 10.47
CA LEU A 103 -16.86 11.19 9.53
C LEU A 103 -16.49 9.70 9.43
N LEU A 104 -15.21 9.35 9.53
CA LEU A 104 -14.78 7.95 9.51
C LEU A 104 -15.10 7.21 10.82
N LEU A 105 -15.26 7.92 11.92
CA LEU A 105 -15.64 7.36 13.23
C LEU A 105 -17.17 7.35 13.45
N ASP A 106 -17.91 8.14 12.70
CA ASP A 106 -19.37 8.20 12.75
C ASP A 106 -19.99 6.97 12.09
N ASP A 107 -20.81 6.23 12.83
CA ASP A 107 -21.40 4.96 12.39
C ASP A 107 -22.37 5.16 11.21
N ASP A 108 -23.16 6.24 11.22
CA ASP A 108 -24.12 6.52 10.15
C ASP A 108 -23.41 6.97 8.88
N ALA A 109 -22.36 7.75 9.00
CA ALA A 109 -21.52 8.14 7.84
C ALA A 109 -20.84 6.91 7.23
N ARG A 110 -20.30 5.99 8.06
CA ARG A 110 -19.72 4.74 7.57
C ARG A 110 -20.75 3.85 6.90
N ALA A 111 -21.95 3.70 7.48
CA ALA A 111 -23.02 2.92 6.89
C ALA A 111 -23.36 3.41 5.47
N ARG A 112 -23.50 4.73 5.28
CA ARG A 112 -23.78 5.32 3.96
C ARG A 112 -22.65 5.12 2.95
N TRP A 113 -21.42 5.24 3.41
CA TRP A 113 -20.23 5.20 2.56
C TRP A 113 -19.80 3.77 2.22
N LEU A 114 -19.76 2.88 3.22
CA LEU A 114 -19.07 1.59 3.13
C LEU A 114 -20.04 0.41 3.18
N ASP A 115 -20.99 0.40 4.14
CA ASP A 115 -21.80 -0.77 4.41
C ASP A 115 -22.78 -1.10 3.30
N GLY A 116 -23.27 -0.11 2.52
CA GLY A 116 -24.06 -0.34 1.32
C GLY A 116 -23.34 -1.17 0.25
N ALA A 117 -22.02 -1.04 0.15
CA ALA A 117 -21.21 -1.83 -0.78
C ALA A 117 -20.79 -3.19 -0.21
N LEU A 118 -20.86 -3.36 1.11
CA LEU A 118 -20.61 -4.63 1.81
C LEU A 118 -21.89 -5.46 1.94
N ALA A 119 -23.05 -4.80 1.99
CA ALA A 119 -24.37 -5.43 2.15
C ALA A 119 -24.80 -6.28 0.93
N GLU A 120 -24.19 -6.11 -0.23
CA GLU A 120 -24.37 -7.02 -1.38
C GLU A 120 -23.87 -8.44 -1.06
N VAL A 121 -23.05 -8.59 -0.02
CA VAL A 121 -22.44 -9.88 0.40
C VAL A 121 -23.25 -10.58 1.49
N ARG A 122 -23.75 -9.84 2.49
CA ARG A 122 -24.63 -10.37 3.56
C ARG A 122 -25.48 -9.26 4.18
N ALA A 123 -26.79 -9.40 4.13
CA ALA A 123 -27.72 -8.42 4.71
C ALA A 123 -27.49 -8.28 6.22
N GLY A 124 -27.28 -7.04 6.70
CA GLY A 124 -27.19 -6.69 8.12
C GLY A 124 -25.80 -6.66 8.73
N GLU A 125 -24.76 -7.04 8.01
CA GLU A 125 -23.38 -6.92 8.51
C GLU A 125 -22.80 -5.52 8.24
N ARG A 126 -22.08 -4.97 9.21
CA ARG A 126 -21.53 -3.62 9.19
C ARG A 126 -20.02 -3.64 9.37
N SER A 127 -19.36 -2.61 8.85
CA SER A 127 -17.97 -2.33 9.19
C SER A 127 -17.86 -1.86 10.64
N VAL A 128 -16.82 -2.31 11.35
CA VAL A 128 -16.58 -1.99 12.76
C VAL A 128 -15.22 -1.35 12.93
N VAL A 129 -15.17 -0.25 13.71
CA VAL A 129 -13.89 0.32 14.15
C VAL A 129 -13.26 -0.61 15.18
N VAL A 130 -12.09 -1.17 14.83
CA VAL A 130 -11.33 -2.07 15.72
C VAL A 130 -10.10 -1.41 16.33
N GLY A 131 -9.84 -0.17 15.97
CA GLY A 131 -8.78 0.66 16.53
C GLY A 131 -8.72 2.02 15.91
N ALA A 132 -8.32 3.02 16.68
CA ALA A 132 -8.13 4.39 16.19
C ALA A 132 -6.96 5.08 16.88
N THR A 133 -6.17 5.80 16.09
CA THR A 133 -5.15 6.75 16.51
C THR A 133 -5.48 8.13 15.94
N PRO A 134 -4.74 9.19 16.25
CA PRO A 134 -4.98 10.50 15.63
C PRO A 134 -4.92 10.48 14.09
N ARG A 135 -4.15 9.56 13.48
CA ARG A 135 -3.94 9.52 12.03
C ARG A 135 -4.35 8.22 11.35
N THR A 136 -4.82 7.23 12.10
CA THR A 136 -5.19 5.92 11.53
C THR A 136 -6.45 5.41 12.19
N ILE A 137 -7.40 4.95 11.37
CA ILE A 137 -8.60 4.26 11.82
C ILE A 137 -8.56 2.87 11.19
N ALA A 138 -8.54 1.85 12.04
CA ALA A 138 -8.59 0.46 11.60
C ALA A 138 -10.05 -0.01 11.59
N LEU A 139 -10.49 -0.49 10.44
CA LEU A 139 -11.81 -1.10 10.28
C LEU A 139 -11.65 -2.61 10.08
N ALA A 140 -12.57 -3.37 10.65
CA ALA A 140 -12.87 -4.73 10.23
C ALA A 140 -14.17 -4.73 9.43
N TRP A 141 -14.26 -5.60 8.43
CA TRP A 141 -15.49 -5.80 7.66
C TRP A 141 -15.81 -7.28 7.51
N PRO A 142 -17.07 -7.63 7.13
CA PRO A 142 -17.58 -8.99 7.23
C PRO A 142 -16.74 -10.06 6.54
N PRO A 143 -16.70 -11.30 7.04
CA PRO A 143 -16.09 -12.44 6.38
C PRO A 143 -16.73 -12.69 5.01
N GLY A 144 -15.93 -13.04 4.00
CA GLY A 144 -16.41 -13.32 2.65
C GLY A 144 -16.76 -12.08 1.82
N ALA A 145 -16.68 -10.87 2.37
CA ALA A 145 -16.72 -9.63 1.58
C ALA A 145 -15.44 -9.48 0.76
N VAL A 146 -15.42 -8.56 -0.21
CA VAL A 146 -14.26 -8.33 -1.09
C VAL A 146 -12.98 -8.15 -0.28
N GLY A 147 -11.99 -9.03 -0.49
CA GLY A 147 -10.70 -9.00 0.21
C GLY A 147 -10.73 -9.52 1.66
N ALA A 148 -11.88 -10.01 2.14
CA ALA A 148 -11.96 -10.71 3.42
C ALA A 148 -11.89 -12.22 3.22
N PRO A 149 -11.13 -12.95 4.07
CA PRO A 149 -11.22 -14.40 4.12
C PRO A 149 -12.65 -14.85 4.45
N ALA A 150 -13.03 -16.04 3.98
CA ALA A 150 -14.37 -16.57 4.23
C ALA A 150 -14.65 -16.86 5.71
N ASP A 151 -13.59 -17.14 6.48
CA ASP A 151 -13.62 -17.60 7.87
C ASP A 151 -13.35 -16.49 8.91
N ARG A 152 -12.97 -15.28 8.46
CA ARG A 152 -12.61 -14.18 9.36
C ARG A 152 -12.86 -12.81 8.73
N PRO A 153 -13.08 -11.76 9.54
CA PRO A 153 -13.21 -10.40 9.04
C PRO A 153 -11.98 -9.93 8.26
N GLY A 154 -12.20 -9.21 7.17
CA GLY A 154 -11.19 -8.41 6.51
C GLY A 154 -10.76 -7.23 7.39
N ARG A 155 -9.56 -6.68 7.12
CA ARG A 155 -9.04 -5.52 7.83
C ARG A 155 -8.47 -4.48 6.87
N VAL A 156 -8.78 -3.21 7.12
CA VAL A 156 -8.18 -2.06 6.43
C VAL A 156 -7.74 -1.02 7.45
N ALA A 157 -6.60 -0.40 7.21
CA ALA A 157 -6.18 0.79 7.93
C ALA A 157 -6.41 2.01 7.05
N LEU A 158 -7.29 2.92 7.48
CA LEU A 158 -7.49 4.21 6.85
C LEU A 158 -6.50 5.19 7.47
N THR A 159 -5.47 5.58 6.71
CA THR A 159 -4.42 6.48 7.19
C THR A 159 -4.64 7.89 6.63
N LEU A 160 -4.59 8.87 7.51
CA LEU A 160 -4.89 10.27 7.23
C LEU A 160 -3.60 11.09 7.19
N TYR A 161 -3.41 11.84 6.11
CA TYR A 161 -2.28 12.73 5.93
C TYR A 161 -2.80 14.15 5.66
N GLN A 162 -2.54 15.08 6.57
CA GLN A 162 -2.82 16.49 6.33
C GLN A 162 -1.93 17.01 5.21
N ALA A 163 -2.52 17.41 4.10
CA ALA A 163 -1.78 18.07 3.05
C ALA A 163 -1.34 19.47 3.50
N ARG A 164 -0.14 19.89 3.08
CA ARG A 164 0.39 21.22 3.38
C ARG A 164 0.44 22.06 2.10
N ALA A 165 0.20 23.35 2.27
CA ALA A 165 0.44 24.35 1.23
C ALA A 165 1.94 24.65 1.10
N ALA A 166 2.34 25.42 0.10
CA ALA A 166 3.73 25.77 -0.15
C ALA A 166 4.42 26.52 1.01
N ASP A 167 3.64 27.26 1.81
CA ASP A 167 4.07 27.97 3.03
C ASP A 167 4.14 27.08 4.28
N GLY A 168 3.85 25.77 4.13
CA GLY A 168 3.85 24.80 5.22
C GLY A 168 2.56 24.77 6.04
N SER A 169 1.60 25.65 5.81
CA SER A 169 0.29 25.66 6.47
C SER A 169 -0.59 24.48 6.02
N PRO A 170 -1.62 24.07 6.79
CA PRO A 170 -2.60 23.11 6.33
C PRO A 170 -3.33 23.59 5.07
N SER A 171 -3.34 22.78 4.00
CA SER A 171 -3.92 23.16 2.69
C SER A 171 -5.45 23.03 2.62
N GLY A 172 -6.13 22.73 3.74
CA GLY A 172 -7.57 22.42 3.71
C GLY A 172 -7.91 21.11 3.01
N LYS A 173 -6.91 20.25 2.77
CA LYS A 173 -7.07 18.92 2.17
C LYS A 173 -6.44 17.83 3.03
N VAL A 174 -7.10 16.68 3.10
CA VAL A 174 -6.61 15.49 3.78
C VAL A 174 -6.51 14.37 2.75
N ARG A 175 -5.34 13.72 2.64
CA ARG A 175 -5.20 12.49 1.87
C ARG A 175 -5.57 11.31 2.76
N VAL A 176 -6.55 10.53 2.33
CA VAL A 176 -6.98 9.29 2.97
C VAL A 176 -6.43 8.13 2.15
N ALA A 177 -5.67 7.24 2.78
CA ALA A 177 -5.16 6.02 2.18
C ALA A 177 -5.81 4.80 2.84
N ALA A 178 -6.37 3.90 2.02
CA ALA A 178 -6.90 2.62 2.48
C ALA A 178 -5.83 1.54 2.31
N VAL A 179 -5.23 1.11 3.41
CA VAL A 179 -4.12 0.16 3.43
C VAL A 179 -4.62 -1.21 3.85
N VAL A 180 -4.57 -2.20 2.95
CA VAL A 180 -4.89 -3.60 3.23
C VAL A 180 -3.64 -4.42 3.05
N ARG A 181 -3.25 -5.15 4.10
CA ARG A 181 -2.01 -5.94 4.16
C ARG A 181 -2.29 -7.43 4.33
N GLY A 182 -1.26 -8.23 4.10
CA GLY A 182 -1.29 -9.66 4.34
C GLY A 182 -2.11 -10.43 3.30
N LEU A 183 -2.24 -9.89 2.08
CA LEU A 183 -2.85 -10.60 0.96
C LEU A 183 -1.91 -11.74 0.54
N ARG A 184 -2.46 -12.94 0.37
CA ARG A 184 -1.68 -14.13 0.06
C ARG A 184 -1.60 -14.42 -1.44
N SER A 185 -2.52 -13.87 -2.23
CA SER A 185 -2.53 -14.02 -3.68
C SER A 185 -2.32 -12.69 -4.40
N PRO A 186 -1.52 -12.67 -5.49
CA PRO A 186 -1.46 -11.51 -6.38
C PRO A 186 -2.80 -11.21 -7.05
N ASP A 187 -3.67 -12.22 -7.21
CA ASP A 187 -4.98 -12.08 -7.85
C ASP A 187 -5.94 -11.22 -7.02
N ASP A 188 -5.72 -11.13 -5.71
CA ASP A 188 -6.51 -10.27 -4.81
C ASP A 188 -6.17 -8.78 -4.96
N VAL A 189 -4.99 -8.46 -5.50
CA VAL A 189 -4.44 -7.09 -5.53
C VAL A 189 -5.30 -6.15 -6.38
N ALA A 190 -5.59 -6.54 -7.63
CA ALA A 190 -6.30 -5.68 -8.57
C ALA A 190 -7.77 -5.46 -8.16
N PRO A 191 -8.56 -6.50 -7.82
CA PRO A 191 -9.94 -6.34 -7.37
C PRO A 191 -10.04 -5.49 -6.10
N LEU A 192 -9.16 -5.73 -5.11
CA LEU A 192 -9.18 -5.02 -3.85
C LEU A 192 -8.76 -3.56 -3.99
N LYS A 193 -7.77 -3.28 -4.84
CA LYS A 193 -7.38 -1.92 -5.19
C LYS A 193 -8.53 -1.16 -5.87
N ALA A 194 -9.24 -1.79 -6.79
CA ALA A 194 -10.40 -1.21 -7.47
C ALA A 194 -11.53 -0.92 -6.47
N PHE A 195 -11.87 -1.87 -5.61
CA PHE A 195 -12.87 -1.71 -4.57
C PHE A 195 -12.56 -0.50 -3.67
N TRP A 196 -11.40 -0.45 -3.06
CA TRP A 196 -11.05 0.65 -2.16
C TRP A 196 -10.90 1.99 -2.88
N SER A 197 -10.46 2.01 -4.14
CA SER A 197 -10.45 3.24 -4.95
C SER A 197 -11.86 3.80 -5.16
N ALA A 198 -12.83 2.93 -5.46
CA ALA A 198 -14.23 3.31 -5.60
C ALA A 198 -14.83 3.78 -4.26
N ARG A 199 -14.52 3.09 -3.15
CA ARG A 199 -14.98 3.52 -1.81
C ARG A 199 -14.41 4.87 -1.40
N LEU A 200 -13.13 5.13 -1.65
CA LEU A 200 -12.51 6.43 -1.39
C LEU A 200 -13.10 7.53 -2.28
N ALA A 201 -13.55 7.21 -3.50
CA ALA A 201 -14.27 8.15 -4.35
C ALA A 201 -15.64 8.51 -3.74
N ALA A 202 -16.41 7.50 -3.31
CA ALA A 202 -17.68 7.71 -2.62
C ALA A 202 -17.52 8.49 -1.30
N PHE A 203 -16.44 8.21 -0.55
CA PHE A 203 -16.12 8.97 0.65
C PHE A 203 -15.84 10.45 0.35
N ALA A 204 -15.15 10.76 -0.73
CA ALA A 204 -14.91 12.14 -1.13
C ALA A 204 -16.21 12.92 -1.42
N THR A 205 -17.21 12.25 -2.03
CA THR A 205 -18.55 12.82 -2.22
C THR A 205 -19.22 13.08 -0.88
N LEU A 206 -19.22 12.12 0.04
CA LEU A 206 -19.79 12.26 1.38
C LEU A 206 -19.14 13.44 2.15
N VAL A 207 -17.81 13.57 2.08
CA VAL A 207 -17.08 14.68 2.71
C VAL A 207 -17.53 16.02 2.12
N ALA A 208 -17.66 16.11 0.79
CA ALA A 208 -18.12 17.35 0.13
C ALA A 208 -19.53 17.77 0.56
N GLU A 209 -20.42 16.81 0.84
CA GLU A 209 -21.79 17.07 1.31
C GLU A 209 -21.87 17.51 2.77
N ARG A 210 -20.87 17.14 3.60
CA ARG A 210 -20.93 17.32 5.06
C ARG A 210 -19.97 18.39 5.59
N VAL A 211 -18.97 18.80 4.84
CA VAL A 211 -17.91 19.71 5.27
C VAL A 211 -18.04 21.09 4.58
N THR A 212 -19.00 21.24 3.66
CA THR A 212 -19.39 22.52 3.09
C THR A 212 -20.33 23.23 4.04
#